data_36c7fd4b1483eb1432c73933baf77013
#
_entry.id   36c7fd4b1483eb1432c73933baf77013
#
_cell.length_a   1.000
_cell.length_b   1.000
_cell.length_c   1.000
_cell.angle_alpha   90.00
_cell.angle_beta   90.00
_cell.angle_gamma   90.00
#
_symmetry.space_group_name_H-M   'P 1'
#
loop_
_entity.id
_entity.type
_entity.pdbx_description
1 polymer ?
#
loop_
_entity_poly.entity_id
_entity_poly.type
_entity_poly.pdbx_seq_one_letter_code
_entity_poly.pdbx_strand_id
1 'polypeptide(L)'
;SIYLRVDWPWAVHNSPLVSMGWHPESGFINSDWKGYDEGMIVYILGLGSPTHPIDPAGWTAWTSTYVWMDYYGKPLVNFPPLFGHQYSHIWIDFRGIQDAYMRGKGIDYFENSRRATLTQRSYAIDNPAQWRDYGPNVWGFTAVDGPHDTTVVIDGRSRQFHTYSARGVAADYVMDDGTLAPTAPGGSVPFAPEIAIPALITMREKYGDNLFTNYGFLDSFNPTFRLPIQPHHGHVVAGVGWFDGDYLGIDQGPIIAMIENYRSDLIWKTMRRNPYVVAGLKKAGFTGGWLGN
;
A
#
# COMPACT_ATOMS: atom_id res chain seq x y z
N SER A 1 -5.79 26.82 10.45
CA SER A 1 -4.86 25.78 10.04
C SER A 1 -4.76 25.74 8.51
N ILE A 2 -3.75 25.06 7.96
CA ILE A 2 -3.60 24.88 6.50
C ILE A 2 -4.82 24.14 5.95
N TYR A 3 -5.26 23.09 6.63
CA TYR A 3 -6.42 22.28 6.23
C TYR A 3 -7.69 23.08 5.97
N LEU A 4 -7.99 24.10 6.78
CA LEU A 4 -9.18 24.96 6.63
C LEU A 4 -9.12 25.87 5.38
N ARG A 5 -7.97 25.99 4.74
CA ARG A 5 -7.77 26.82 3.54
C ARG A 5 -7.71 26.01 2.25
N VAL A 6 -7.75 24.68 2.36
CA VAL A 6 -7.76 23.81 1.18
C VAL A 6 -9.12 23.94 0.53
N ASP A 7 -9.13 24.34 -0.73
CA ASP A 7 -10.31 24.34 -1.59
C ASP A 7 -10.45 22.96 -2.26
N TRP A 8 -11.08 22.05 -1.54
CA TRP A 8 -11.27 20.68 -2.02
C TRP A 8 -12.16 20.60 -3.28
N PRO A 9 -13.26 21.39 -3.42
CA PRO A 9 -14.02 21.44 -4.66
C PRO A 9 -13.22 21.83 -5.89
N TRP A 10 -12.18 22.66 -5.74
CA TRP A 10 -11.28 23.02 -6.84
C TRP A 10 -10.59 21.77 -7.43
N ALA A 11 -10.25 20.78 -6.61
CA ALA A 11 -9.62 19.54 -7.06
C ALA A 11 -10.62 18.57 -7.72
N VAL A 12 -11.94 18.84 -7.64
CA VAL A 12 -13.02 18.09 -8.30
C VAL A 12 -13.35 18.82 -9.60
N HIS A 13 -12.61 18.53 -10.65
CA HIS A 13 -12.60 19.35 -11.86
C HIS A 13 -13.66 18.97 -12.90
N ASN A 14 -13.68 17.73 -13.37
CA ASN A 14 -14.51 17.30 -14.52
C ASN A 14 -15.51 16.18 -14.18
N SER A 15 -15.50 15.69 -12.97
CA SER A 15 -16.32 14.57 -12.51
C SER A 15 -16.54 14.72 -11.01
N PRO A 16 -17.37 13.91 -10.37
CA PRO A 16 -17.44 13.91 -8.90
C PRO A 16 -16.16 13.36 -8.23
N LEU A 17 -15.16 12.92 -9.00
CA LEU A 17 -13.89 12.39 -8.52
C LEU A 17 -12.86 13.50 -8.32
N VAL A 18 -11.95 13.28 -7.36
CA VAL A 18 -10.83 14.19 -7.10
C VAL A 18 -9.72 13.92 -8.11
N SER A 19 -9.22 14.97 -8.76
CA SER A 19 -8.08 14.86 -9.68
C SER A 19 -6.83 14.41 -8.98
N MET A 20 -6.02 13.57 -9.63
CA MET A 20 -4.72 13.09 -9.12
C MET A 20 -3.62 14.15 -9.16
N GLY A 21 -3.76 15.22 -9.93
CA GLY A 21 -2.72 16.23 -10.01
C GLY A 21 -3.07 17.43 -10.88
N TRP A 22 -2.25 18.46 -10.73
CA TRP A 22 -2.35 19.72 -11.43
C TRP A 22 -0.95 20.29 -11.72
N HIS A 23 -0.80 20.88 -12.90
CA HIS A 23 0.42 21.57 -13.32
C HIS A 23 0.13 23.04 -13.62
N PRO A 24 0.97 23.99 -13.18
CA PRO A 24 0.79 25.40 -13.48
C PRO A 24 0.71 25.71 -14.98
N GLU A 25 1.43 24.96 -15.80
CA GLU A 25 1.57 25.17 -17.23
C GLU A 25 0.42 24.58 -18.05
N SER A 26 -0.21 23.49 -17.57
CA SER A 26 -1.18 22.70 -18.36
C SER A 26 -2.51 22.44 -17.63
N GLY A 27 -2.64 22.85 -16.36
CA GLY A 27 -3.85 22.61 -15.58
C GLY A 27 -3.93 21.19 -15.02
N PHE A 28 -5.15 20.70 -14.81
CA PHE A 28 -5.38 19.36 -14.27
C PHE A 28 -4.93 18.27 -15.24
N ILE A 29 -4.29 17.24 -14.69
CA ILE A 29 -3.97 16.04 -15.46
C ILE A 29 -5.26 15.24 -15.78
N ASN A 30 -5.22 14.46 -16.84
CA ASN A 30 -6.38 13.63 -17.24
C ASN A 30 -6.41 12.30 -16.46
N SER A 31 -6.35 12.40 -15.13
CA SER A 31 -6.41 11.25 -14.23
C SER A 31 -7.04 11.66 -12.91
N ASP A 32 -8.03 10.89 -12.48
CA ASP A 32 -8.73 11.10 -11.22
C ASP A 32 -8.47 9.91 -10.27
N TRP A 33 -8.51 10.17 -8.97
CA TRP A 33 -8.51 9.13 -7.95
C TRP A 33 -9.79 8.30 -8.08
N LYS A 34 -9.66 7.06 -8.52
CA LYS A 34 -10.77 6.11 -8.70
C LYS A 34 -10.30 4.68 -8.50
N GLY A 35 -11.18 3.84 -8.00
CA GLY A 35 -10.81 2.49 -7.57
C GLY A 35 -10.26 2.48 -6.16
N TYR A 36 -10.04 1.29 -5.62
CA TYR A 36 -9.44 1.14 -4.31
C TYR A 36 -7.94 1.41 -4.40
N ASP A 37 -7.48 2.42 -3.68
CA ASP A 37 -6.09 2.84 -3.61
C ASP A 37 -5.83 3.69 -2.35
N GLU A 38 -4.66 4.30 -2.25
CA GLU A 38 -4.25 5.20 -1.17
C GLU A 38 -5.05 6.50 -1.10
N GLY A 39 -5.75 6.87 -2.16
CA GLY A 39 -6.57 8.09 -2.24
C GLY A 39 -7.79 8.13 -1.31
N MET A 40 -8.12 7.04 -0.63
CA MET A 40 -9.22 6.98 0.33
C MET A 40 -9.18 8.13 1.36
N ILE A 41 -8.01 8.42 1.91
CA ILE A 41 -7.84 9.51 2.89
C ILE A 41 -8.12 10.89 2.28
N VAL A 42 -7.85 11.09 0.99
CA VAL A 42 -8.13 12.34 0.28
C VAL A 42 -9.63 12.63 0.29
N TYR A 43 -10.45 11.62 -0.03
CA TYR A 43 -11.91 11.73 0.02
C TYR A 43 -12.42 12.00 1.44
N ILE A 44 -11.92 11.27 2.43
CA ILE A 44 -12.35 11.47 3.83
C ILE A 44 -12.00 12.87 4.32
N LEU A 45 -10.82 13.39 4.01
CA LEU A 45 -10.43 14.75 4.37
C LEU A 45 -11.24 15.78 3.57
N GLY A 46 -11.45 15.59 2.28
CA GLY A 46 -12.25 16.47 1.46
C GLY A 46 -13.70 16.56 1.93
N LEU A 47 -14.33 15.42 2.25
CA LEU A 47 -15.67 15.36 2.81
C LEU A 47 -15.76 16.01 4.20
N GLY A 48 -14.72 15.83 5.01
CA GLY A 48 -14.67 16.34 6.39
C GLY A 48 -14.40 17.84 6.50
N SER A 49 -14.07 18.53 5.42
CA SER A 49 -13.77 19.95 5.45
C SER A 49 -14.99 20.77 5.94
N PRO A 50 -14.80 21.65 6.95
CA PRO A 50 -15.88 22.52 7.42
C PRO A 50 -16.05 23.78 6.56
N THR A 51 -15.08 24.09 5.70
CA THR A 51 -15.06 25.32 4.88
C THR A 51 -15.38 25.08 3.42
N HIS A 52 -14.72 24.09 2.81
CA HIS A 52 -14.83 23.77 1.38
C HIS A 52 -14.93 22.24 1.21
N PRO A 53 -16.04 21.60 1.65
CA PRO A 53 -16.19 20.16 1.50
C PRO A 53 -16.50 19.78 0.05
N ILE A 54 -16.05 18.58 -0.37
CA ILE A 54 -16.51 17.94 -1.59
C ILE A 54 -17.92 17.35 -1.39
N ASP A 55 -18.60 17.10 -2.50
CA ASP A 55 -19.90 16.43 -2.48
C ASP A 55 -19.77 14.95 -2.11
N PRO A 56 -20.64 14.38 -1.26
CA PRO A 56 -20.67 12.95 -0.94
C PRO A 56 -20.82 12.03 -2.17
N ALA A 57 -21.34 12.52 -3.28
CA ALA A 57 -21.38 11.80 -4.56
C ALA A 57 -19.98 11.37 -5.03
N GLY A 58 -18.93 12.11 -4.66
CA GLY A 58 -17.54 11.72 -4.94
C GLY A 58 -17.16 10.38 -4.31
N TRP A 59 -17.56 10.11 -3.07
CA TRP A 59 -17.33 8.81 -2.42
C TRP A 59 -18.05 7.67 -3.15
N THR A 60 -19.30 7.88 -3.52
CA THR A 60 -20.08 6.88 -4.27
C THR A 60 -19.46 6.61 -5.64
N ALA A 61 -19.03 7.65 -6.36
CA ALA A 61 -18.36 7.51 -7.64
C ALA A 61 -17.04 6.73 -7.51
N TRP A 62 -16.23 7.03 -6.47
CA TRP A 62 -14.98 6.35 -6.21
C TRP A 62 -15.17 4.86 -5.89
N THR A 63 -16.08 4.52 -4.96
CA THR A 63 -16.37 3.12 -4.59
C THR A 63 -17.04 2.33 -5.70
N SER A 64 -17.74 2.96 -6.63
CA SER A 64 -18.40 2.29 -7.76
C SER A 64 -17.40 1.65 -8.75
N THR A 65 -16.14 2.06 -8.69
CA THR A 65 -15.07 1.54 -9.55
C THR A 65 -14.25 0.42 -8.89
N TYR A 66 -14.64 -0.03 -7.71
CA TYR A 66 -13.95 -1.12 -7.00
C TYR A 66 -14.05 -2.45 -7.74
N VAL A 67 -12.95 -3.19 -7.75
CA VAL A 67 -12.88 -4.54 -8.32
C VAL A 67 -12.89 -5.55 -7.17
N TRP A 68 -14.01 -6.26 -7.05
CA TRP A 68 -14.18 -7.32 -6.04
C TRP A 68 -13.95 -8.68 -6.67
N MET A 69 -12.89 -9.37 -6.28
CA MET A 69 -12.54 -10.69 -6.81
C MET A 69 -11.99 -11.59 -5.70
N ASP A 70 -12.07 -12.91 -5.94
CA ASP A 70 -11.37 -13.89 -5.10
C ASP A 70 -9.90 -14.01 -5.53
N TYR A 71 -9.00 -14.05 -4.55
CA TYR A 71 -7.59 -14.34 -4.77
C TYR A 71 -7.10 -15.26 -3.65
N TYR A 72 -6.56 -16.41 -4.02
CA TYR A 72 -6.17 -17.47 -3.07
C TYR A 72 -7.29 -17.83 -2.06
N GLY A 73 -8.52 -17.93 -2.50
CA GLY A 73 -9.68 -18.29 -1.66
C GLY A 73 -10.12 -17.19 -0.70
N LYS A 74 -9.75 -15.93 -0.96
CA LYS A 74 -10.14 -14.77 -0.18
C LYS A 74 -10.76 -13.71 -1.07
N PRO A 75 -12.10 -13.53 -1.00
CA PRO A 75 -12.75 -12.44 -1.71
C PRO A 75 -12.41 -11.10 -1.06
N LEU A 76 -11.93 -10.13 -1.85
CA LEU A 76 -11.51 -8.81 -1.40
C LEU A 76 -11.70 -7.76 -2.50
N VAL A 77 -11.65 -6.48 -2.11
CA VAL A 77 -11.42 -5.40 -3.08
C VAL A 77 -9.96 -5.46 -3.49
N ASN A 78 -9.72 -5.71 -4.78
CA ASN A 78 -8.37 -5.89 -5.31
C ASN A 78 -7.67 -4.55 -5.52
N PHE A 79 -6.42 -4.51 -5.14
CA PHE A 79 -5.43 -3.53 -5.51
C PHE A 79 -4.06 -4.21 -5.38
N PRO A 80 -3.25 -4.30 -6.46
CA PRO A 80 -2.07 -5.16 -6.45
C PRO A 80 -0.99 -4.78 -5.45
N PRO A 81 -0.50 -3.50 -5.36
CA PRO A 81 0.50 -3.09 -4.38
C PRO A 81 -0.08 -2.95 -2.98
N LEU A 82 0.66 -3.39 -1.94
CA LEU A 82 0.16 -3.30 -0.56
C LEU A 82 0.01 -1.87 -0.03
N PHE A 83 0.76 -0.90 -0.54
CA PHE A 83 0.65 0.48 -0.05
C PHE A 83 -0.80 1.02 -0.12
N GLY A 84 -1.55 0.68 -1.16
CA GLY A 84 -2.94 1.10 -1.29
C GLY A 84 -3.86 0.52 -0.21
N HIS A 85 -3.48 -0.61 0.39
CA HIS A 85 -4.13 -1.22 1.54
C HIS A 85 -3.64 -0.70 2.89
N GLN A 86 -2.63 0.19 2.91
CA GLN A 86 -1.93 0.60 4.12
C GLN A 86 -2.05 2.10 4.41
N TYR A 87 -1.81 2.98 3.43
CA TYR A 87 -1.58 4.40 3.69
C TYR A 87 -2.75 5.10 4.36
N SER A 88 -3.98 4.88 3.91
CA SER A 88 -5.15 5.44 4.60
C SER A 88 -5.36 4.84 5.99
N HIS A 89 -4.98 3.58 6.20
CA HIS A 89 -5.07 2.90 7.49
C HIS A 89 -4.06 3.38 8.52
N ILE A 90 -2.98 4.05 8.13
CA ILE A 90 -2.05 4.70 9.07
C ILE A 90 -2.82 5.68 9.96
N TRP A 91 -3.72 6.44 9.36
CA TRP A 91 -4.43 7.55 9.96
C TRP A 91 -5.83 7.19 10.43
N ILE A 92 -6.51 6.29 9.75
CA ILE A 92 -7.91 5.95 9.99
C ILE A 92 -8.01 4.51 10.50
N ASP A 93 -8.62 4.36 11.66
CA ASP A 93 -8.96 3.04 12.20
C ASP A 93 -10.25 2.52 11.58
N PHE A 94 -10.11 1.68 10.58
CA PHE A 94 -11.27 1.08 9.89
C PHE A 94 -11.83 -0.15 10.58
N ARG A 95 -11.34 -0.54 11.75
CA ARG A 95 -11.84 -1.70 12.49
C ARG A 95 -13.28 -1.49 12.94
N GLY A 96 -14.17 -2.35 12.47
CA GLY A 96 -15.58 -2.39 12.85
C GLY A 96 -16.43 -1.24 12.30
N ILE A 97 -15.88 -0.35 11.47
CA ILE A 97 -16.66 0.67 10.75
C ILE A 97 -16.79 0.30 9.28
N GLN A 98 -17.97 0.54 8.71
CA GLN A 98 -18.27 0.16 7.33
C GLN A 98 -19.04 1.27 6.61
N ASP A 99 -18.67 1.53 5.37
CA ASP A 99 -19.50 2.26 4.42
C ASP A 99 -20.55 1.34 3.77
N ALA A 100 -21.36 1.88 2.86
CA ALA A 100 -22.39 1.10 2.17
C ALA A 100 -21.82 -0.05 1.35
N TYR A 101 -20.65 0.16 0.70
CA TYR A 101 -20.01 -0.87 -0.11
C TYR A 101 -19.57 -2.06 0.75
N MET A 102 -18.84 -1.82 1.83
CA MET A 102 -18.31 -2.85 2.71
C MET A 102 -19.41 -3.55 3.53
N ARG A 103 -20.49 -2.84 3.91
CA ARG A 103 -21.69 -3.51 4.48
C ARG A 103 -22.26 -4.53 3.51
N GLY A 104 -22.35 -4.19 2.22
CA GLY A 104 -22.80 -5.14 1.18
C GLY A 104 -21.88 -6.34 0.98
N LYS A 105 -20.62 -6.25 1.40
CA LYS A 105 -19.63 -7.34 1.36
C LYS A 105 -19.50 -8.12 2.67
N GLY A 106 -20.08 -7.62 3.76
CA GLY A 106 -20.04 -8.25 5.08
C GLY A 106 -18.68 -8.20 5.78
N ILE A 107 -17.79 -7.32 5.37
CA ILE A 107 -16.49 -7.08 6.00
C ILE A 107 -16.21 -5.57 6.14
N ASP A 108 -15.21 -5.19 6.91
CA ASP A 108 -14.66 -3.83 6.91
C ASP A 108 -13.39 -3.72 6.07
N TYR A 109 -12.88 -2.49 5.91
CA TYR A 109 -11.64 -2.26 5.16
C TYR A 109 -10.41 -2.84 5.86
N PHE A 110 -10.44 -3.01 7.18
CA PHE A 110 -9.34 -3.64 7.92
C PHE A 110 -9.23 -5.12 7.57
N GLU A 111 -10.34 -5.84 7.56
CA GLU A 111 -10.37 -7.24 7.11
C GLU A 111 -10.00 -7.34 5.62
N ASN A 112 -10.39 -6.39 4.78
CA ASN A 112 -9.96 -6.34 3.38
C ASN A 112 -8.44 -6.26 3.26
N SER A 113 -7.79 -5.37 4.00
CA SER A 113 -6.33 -5.22 4.01
C SER A 113 -5.62 -6.43 4.61
N ARG A 114 -6.22 -7.07 5.62
CA ARG A 114 -5.76 -8.37 6.13
C ARG A 114 -5.78 -9.44 5.03
N ARG A 115 -6.87 -9.54 4.27
CA ARG A 115 -6.96 -10.49 3.16
C ARG A 115 -5.92 -10.22 2.08
N ALA A 116 -5.71 -8.98 1.70
CA ALA A 116 -4.66 -8.60 0.75
C ALA A 116 -3.26 -8.99 1.25
N THR A 117 -2.96 -8.77 2.52
CA THR A 117 -1.70 -9.19 3.15
C THR A 117 -1.51 -10.71 3.08
N LEU A 118 -2.55 -11.47 3.39
CA LEU A 118 -2.51 -12.93 3.34
C LEU A 118 -2.36 -13.48 1.91
N THR A 119 -3.01 -12.85 0.92
CA THR A 119 -2.91 -13.28 -0.49
C THR A 119 -1.52 -13.03 -1.06
N GLN A 120 -0.87 -11.93 -0.71
CA GLN A 120 0.51 -11.68 -1.12
C GLN A 120 1.49 -12.74 -0.58
N ARG A 121 1.34 -13.11 0.69
CA ARG A 121 2.12 -14.21 1.25
C ARG A 121 1.82 -15.54 0.54
N SER A 122 0.55 -15.82 0.23
CA SER A 122 0.16 -17.02 -0.49
C SER A 122 0.81 -17.09 -1.88
N TYR A 123 0.82 -15.96 -2.60
CA TYR A 123 1.52 -15.85 -3.89
C TYR A 123 3.02 -16.13 -3.76
N ALA A 124 3.68 -15.58 -2.75
CA ALA A 124 5.11 -15.82 -2.53
C ALA A 124 5.42 -17.29 -2.15
N ILE A 125 4.50 -17.97 -1.47
CA ILE A 125 4.62 -19.42 -1.17
C ILE A 125 4.44 -20.24 -2.46
N ASP A 126 3.42 -19.92 -3.27
CA ASP A 126 3.14 -20.56 -4.55
C ASP A 126 4.28 -20.31 -5.54
N ASN A 127 4.83 -19.10 -5.55
CA ASN A 127 5.99 -18.68 -6.32
C ASN A 127 5.95 -19.13 -7.80
N PRO A 128 4.90 -18.78 -8.57
CA PRO A 128 4.69 -19.33 -9.91
C PRO A 128 5.81 -18.95 -10.88
N ALA A 129 6.45 -17.82 -10.66
CA ALA A 129 7.60 -17.38 -11.46
C ALA A 129 8.94 -17.96 -10.99
N GLN A 130 8.98 -18.70 -9.88
CA GLN A 130 10.19 -19.30 -9.29
C GLN A 130 11.29 -18.26 -9.00
N TRP A 131 10.92 -17.17 -8.38
CA TRP A 131 11.86 -16.19 -7.86
C TRP A 131 12.62 -16.76 -6.66
N ARG A 132 13.88 -16.38 -6.55
CA ARG A 132 14.71 -16.88 -5.47
C ARG A 132 14.24 -16.34 -4.12
N ASP A 133 14.31 -17.22 -3.12
CA ASP A 133 14.01 -16.94 -1.70
C ASP A 133 12.53 -16.67 -1.39
N TYR A 134 11.65 -16.52 -2.35
CA TYR A 134 10.22 -16.36 -2.08
C TYR A 134 9.68 -17.51 -1.22
N GLY A 135 8.82 -17.18 -0.28
CA GLY A 135 8.25 -18.18 0.61
C GLY A 135 7.46 -17.56 1.77
N PRO A 136 7.14 -18.36 2.80
CA PRO A 136 6.24 -17.95 3.88
C PRO A 136 6.73 -16.75 4.71
N ASN A 137 8.04 -16.48 4.72
CA ASN A 137 8.66 -15.41 5.49
C ASN A 137 9.54 -14.47 4.63
N VAL A 138 9.50 -14.60 3.29
CA VAL A 138 10.18 -13.68 2.38
C VAL A 138 9.18 -13.32 1.29
N TRP A 139 8.48 -12.20 1.48
CA TRP A 139 7.42 -11.67 0.63
C TRP A 139 7.24 -10.18 0.88
N GLY A 140 6.60 -9.49 -0.05
CA GLY A 140 6.23 -8.08 0.11
C GLY A 140 6.26 -7.35 -1.22
N PHE A 141 5.07 -7.13 -1.82
CA PHE A 141 4.92 -6.51 -3.13
C PHE A 141 4.25 -5.15 -2.97
N THR A 142 5.00 -4.11 -3.30
CA THR A 142 4.54 -2.72 -3.29
C THR A 142 5.37 -1.88 -4.28
N ALA A 143 5.02 -0.61 -4.43
CA ALA A 143 5.78 0.31 -5.28
C ALA A 143 7.11 0.64 -4.60
N VAL A 144 8.22 0.31 -5.26
CA VAL A 144 9.58 0.49 -4.77
C VAL A 144 10.57 0.57 -5.93
N ASP A 145 11.79 1.00 -5.64
CA ASP A 145 12.90 0.94 -6.56
C ASP A 145 13.32 -0.51 -6.86
N GLY A 146 14.03 -0.69 -7.92
CA GLY A 146 14.56 -1.97 -8.36
C GLY A 146 15.91 -1.82 -9.06
N PRO A 147 16.54 -2.96 -9.43
CA PRO A 147 17.94 -2.96 -9.82
C PRO A 147 18.23 -2.26 -11.15
N HIS A 148 17.44 -2.51 -12.16
CA HIS A 148 17.73 -2.02 -13.51
C HIS A 148 16.59 -2.37 -14.49
N ASP A 149 16.36 -1.52 -15.50
CA ASP A 149 15.47 -1.86 -16.62
C ASP A 149 16.20 -2.75 -17.60
N THR A 150 15.97 -4.06 -17.51
CA THR A 150 16.63 -5.04 -18.37
C THR A 150 15.83 -6.35 -18.48
N THR A 151 16.06 -7.05 -19.58
CA THR A 151 15.56 -8.42 -19.76
C THR A 151 16.73 -9.35 -20.02
N VAL A 152 16.86 -10.39 -19.20
CA VAL A 152 17.95 -11.36 -19.26
C VAL A 152 17.42 -12.78 -19.08
N VAL A 153 18.20 -13.77 -19.52
CA VAL A 153 17.90 -15.19 -19.27
C VAL A 153 18.65 -15.64 -18.02
N ILE A 154 17.91 -16.07 -17.01
CA ILE A 154 18.44 -16.66 -15.76
C ILE A 154 17.79 -18.03 -15.58
N ASP A 155 18.60 -19.06 -15.39
CA ASP A 155 18.15 -20.45 -15.21
C ASP A 155 17.18 -20.91 -16.32
N GLY A 156 17.46 -20.53 -17.58
CA GLY A 156 16.67 -20.87 -18.75
C GLY A 156 15.36 -20.10 -18.90
N ARG A 157 15.09 -19.11 -18.06
CA ARG A 157 13.87 -18.28 -18.07
C ARG A 157 14.20 -16.84 -18.45
N SER A 158 13.38 -16.25 -19.33
CA SER A 158 13.41 -14.79 -19.54
C SER A 158 12.92 -14.08 -18.31
N ARG A 159 13.74 -13.19 -17.74
CA ARG A 159 13.47 -12.37 -16.55
C ARG A 159 13.52 -10.91 -16.94
N GLN A 160 12.42 -10.22 -16.72
CA GLN A 160 12.37 -8.75 -16.84
C GLN A 160 12.52 -8.14 -15.46
N PHE A 161 13.39 -7.15 -15.34
CA PHE A 161 13.60 -6.34 -14.15
C PHE A 161 13.30 -4.89 -14.47
N HIS A 162 12.95 -4.11 -13.44
CA HIS A 162 12.64 -2.70 -13.56
C HIS A 162 13.42 -1.89 -12.54
N THR A 163 13.69 -0.60 -12.83
CA THR A 163 14.26 0.35 -11.87
C THR A 163 13.24 0.70 -10.81
N TYR A 164 12.13 1.37 -11.20
CA TYR A 164 10.98 1.59 -10.33
C TYR A 164 9.76 0.89 -10.90
N SER A 165 8.95 0.30 -10.05
CA SER A 165 7.65 -0.22 -10.47
C SER A 165 6.68 -0.35 -9.30
N ALA A 166 5.38 -0.19 -9.59
CA ALA A 166 4.29 -0.49 -8.67
C ALA A 166 4.07 -2.02 -8.61
N ARG A 167 5.01 -2.73 -7.98
CA ARG A 167 4.94 -4.18 -7.83
C ARG A 167 3.75 -4.56 -6.96
N GLY A 168 3.04 -5.59 -7.39
CA GLY A 168 1.85 -6.00 -6.68
C GLY A 168 1.25 -7.26 -7.27
N VAL A 169 0.45 -7.94 -6.47
CA VAL A 169 -0.22 -9.18 -6.87
C VAL A 169 -1.69 -9.16 -6.44
N ALA A 170 -2.56 -9.31 -7.42
CA ALA A 170 -4.01 -9.39 -7.25
C ALA A 170 -4.59 -10.35 -8.28
N ALA A 171 -5.89 -10.64 -8.17
CA ALA A 171 -6.54 -11.62 -9.02
C ALA A 171 -6.55 -11.25 -10.51
N ASP A 172 -6.59 -9.96 -10.81
CA ASP A 172 -6.69 -9.41 -12.16
C ASP A 172 -5.36 -8.85 -12.70
N TYR A 173 -4.36 -8.70 -11.83
CA TYR A 173 -3.09 -8.11 -12.23
C TYR A 173 -1.93 -8.58 -11.36
N VAL A 174 -0.82 -8.93 -11.99
CA VAL A 174 0.43 -9.28 -11.31
C VAL A 174 1.57 -8.50 -11.97
N MET A 175 2.28 -7.72 -11.15
CA MET A 175 3.55 -7.08 -11.48
C MET A 175 4.61 -7.59 -10.51
N ASP A 176 5.42 -8.53 -10.96
CA ASP A 176 6.43 -9.23 -10.17
C ASP A 176 7.70 -9.47 -10.99
N ASP A 177 8.77 -8.80 -10.60
CA ASP A 177 10.11 -8.92 -11.21
C ASP A 177 11.16 -9.50 -10.25
N GLY A 178 10.71 -10.11 -9.16
CA GLY A 178 11.58 -10.69 -8.15
C GLY A 178 12.02 -9.70 -7.07
N THR A 179 11.61 -8.42 -7.16
CA THR A 179 11.93 -7.39 -6.17
C THR A 179 10.89 -7.38 -5.06
N LEU A 180 11.36 -7.33 -3.83
CA LEU A 180 10.58 -7.32 -2.60
C LEU A 180 10.91 -6.09 -1.75
N ALA A 181 9.94 -5.66 -0.94
CA ALA A 181 10.07 -4.51 -0.07
C ALA A 181 9.70 -4.81 1.38
N PRO A 182 10.54 -4.51 2.37
CA PRO A 182 10.21 -4.68 3.79
C PRO A 182 9.04 -3.82 4.26
N THR A 183 8.78 -2.69 3.60
CA THR A 183 7.64 -1.83 3.93
C THR A 183 6.29 -2.53 3.74
N ALA A 184 6.20 -3.47 2.80
CA ALA A 184 4.97 -4.23 2.56
C ALA A 184 4.55 -5.09 3.78
N PRO A 185 5.36 -5.99 4.34
CA PRO A 185 5.03 -6.62 5.61
C PRO A 185 5.07 -5.64 6.79
N GLY A 186 5.95 -4.64 6.82
CA GLY A 186 6.05 -3.66 7.89
C GLY A 186 4.78 -2.83 8.09
N GLY A 187 4.24 -2.28 7.01
CA GLY A 187 2.97 -1.55 7.01
C GLY A 187 1.75 -2.46 7.24
N SER A 188 1.91 -3.77 7.13
CA SER A 188 0.85 -4.77 7.34
C SER A 188 0.83 -5.39 8.74
N VAL A 189 1.74 -5.01 9.64
CA VAL A 189 1.82 -5.59 10.99
C VAL A 189 0.48 -5.58 11.72
N PRO A 190 -0.33 -4.51 11.74
CA PRO A 190 -1.62 -4.56 12.42
C PRO A 190 -2.63 -5.51 11.79
N PHE A 191 -2.57 -5.72 10.48
CA PHE A 191 -3.53 -6.56 9.77
C PHE A 191 -3.30 -8.05 10.01
N ALA A 192 -2.03 -8.47 9.98
CA ALA A 192 -1.64 -9.88 10.10
C ALA A 192 -0.28 -10.03 10.81
N PRO A 193 -0.20 -9.69 12.12
CA PRO A 193 1.07 -9.72 12.86
C PRO A 193 1.73 -11.10 12.86
N GLU A 194 0.92 -12.15 12.82
CA GLU A 194 1.35 -13.55 12.82
C GLU A 194 2.16 -13.96 11.57
N ILE A 195 2.09 -13.20 10.50
CA ILE A 195 2.88 -13.44 9.27
C ILE A 195 3.83 -12.27 8.96
N ALA A 196 3.45 -11.04 9.28
CA ALA A 196 4.23 -9.85 9.00
C ALA A 196 5.48 -9.75 9.89
N ILE A 197 5.35 -10.00 11.19
CA ILE A 197 6.48 -9.96 12.14
C ILE A 197 7.52 -11.04 11.80
N PRO A 198 7.17 -12.33 11.59
CA PRO A 198 8.12 -13.32 11.15
C PRO A 198 8.82 -12.99 9.83
N ALA A 199 8.12 -12.36 8.89
CA ALA A 199 8.73 -11.93 7.63
C ALA A 199 9.83 -10.89 7.85
N LEU A 200 9.56 -9.84 8.64
CA LEU A 200 10.55 -8.81 8.98
C LEU A 200 11.76 -9.40 9.71
N ILE A 201 11.54 -10.29 10.68
CA ILE A 201 12.62 -10.97 11.41
C ILE A 201 13.46 -11.79 10.45
N THR A 202 12.83 -12.62 9.61
CA THR A 202 13.54 -13.47 8.64
C THR A 202 14.35 -12.64 7.63
N MET A 203 13.79 -11.56 7.10
CA MET A 203 14.51 -10.67 6.20
C MET A 203 15.74 -10.05 6.86
N ARG A 204 15.60 -9.56 8.10
CA ARG A 204 16.71 -9.00 8.87
C ARG A 204 17.79 -10.04 9.14
N GLU A 205 17.42 -11.23 9.59
CA GLU A 205 18.38 -12.30 9.90
C GLU A 205 19.09 -12.84 8.65
N LYS A 206 18.34 -12.99 7.56
CA LYS A 206 18.86 -13.59 6.32
C LYS A 206 19.78 -12.65 5.55
N TYR A 207 19.46 -11.37 5.49
CA TYR A 207 20.16 -10.40 4.65
C TYR A 207 21.06 -9.44 5.43
N GLY A 208 20.90 -9.40 6.77
CA GLY A 208 21.78 -8.63 7.68
C GLY A 208 21.90 -7.16 7.28
N ASP A 209 23.13 -6.66 7.36
CA ASP A 209 23.44 -5.25 7.08
C ASP A 209 23.23 -4.85 5.60
N ASN A 210 23.03 -5.81 4.70
CA ASN A 210 22.68 -5.48 3.30
C ASN A 210 21.26 -4.94 3.18
N LEU A 211 20.35 -5.26 4.13
CA LEU A 211 18.94 -4.86 4.07
C LEU A 211 18.48 -4.08 5.31
N PHE A 212 19.10 -4.30 6.46
CA PHE A 212 18.72 -3.65 7.73
C PHE A 212 19.95 -3.01 8.38
N THR A 213 19.95 -1.70 8.47
CA THR A 213 21.10 -0.92 8.92
C THR A 213 20.72 0.02 10.08
N ASN A 214 21.51 1.05 10.35
CA ASN A 214 21.34 1.96 11.50
C ASN A 214 20.00 2.69 11.55
N TYR A 215 19.34 2.91 10.42
CA TYR A 215 18.07 3.63 10.33
C TYR A 215 16.88 2.70 10.00
N GLY A 216 17.08 1.38 10.06
CA GLY A 216 16.05 0.39 9.77
C GLY A 216 16.24 -0.32 8.44
N PHE A 217 15.14 -0.76 7.85
CA PHE A 217 15.16 -1.42 6.56
C PHE A 217 15.45 -0.43 5.42
N LEU A 218 16.24 -0.87 4.46
CA LEU A 218 16.35 -0.22 3.15
C LEU A 218 15.07 -0.43 2.33
N ASP A 219 14.89 0.35 1.26
CA ASP A 219 13.67 0.36 0.46
C ASP A 219 13.31 -1.03 -0.04
N SER A 220 14.22 -1.67 -0.78
CA SER A 220 13.92 -2.90 -1.51
C SER A 220 15.13 -3.80 -1.72
N PHE A 221 14.87 -5.02 -2.17
CA PHE A 221 15.91 -6.00 -2.51
C PHE A 221 15.40 -7.03 -3.53
N ASN A 222 16.33 -7.62 -4.29
CA ASN A 222 16.03 -8.68 -5.26
C ASN A 222 17.05 -9.82 -5.17
N PRO A 223 16.72 -10.96 -4.54
CA PRO A 223 17.65 -12.08 -4.37
C PRO A 223 18.01 -12.79 -5.69
N THR A 224 17.22 -12.61 -6.73
CA THR A 224 17.45 -13.20 -8.05
C THR A 224 18.41 -12.37 -8.89
N PHE A 225 18.43 -11.03 -8.72
CA PHE A 225 19.28 -10.15 -9.48
C PHE A 225 20.74 -10.21 -8.96
N ARG A 226 21.57 -11.03 -9.64
CA ARG A 226 22.99 -11.30 -9.30
C ARG A 226 23.90 -11.03 -10.47
N LEU A 227 23.47 -10.15 -11.35
CA LEU A 227 24.13 -9.88 -12.61
C LEU A 227 25.31 -8.92 -12.42
N PRO A 228 26.38 -9.05 -13.22
CA PRO A 228 27.48 -8.08 -13.23
C PRO A 228 27.09 -6.81 -14.01
N ILE A 229 25.91 -6.30 -13.74
CA ILE A 229 25.36 -5.08 -14.32
C ILE A 229 25.34 -4.04 -13.22
N GLN A 230 25.85 -2.83 -13.50
CA GLN A 230 25.75 -1.71 -12.57
C GLN A 230 24.27 -1.37 -12.36
N PRO A 231 23.72 -1.51 -11.14
CA PRO A 231 22.33 -1.15 -10.90
C PRO A 231 22.13 0.36 -10.97
N HIS A 232 20.90 0.79 -11.15
CA HIS A 232 20.53 2.20 -11.18
C HIS A 232 20.67 2.82 -9.77
N HIS A 233 20.20 2.10 -8.75
CA HIS A 233 20.36 2.40 -7.34
C HIS A 233 20.93 1.20 -6.60
N GLY A 234 21.49 1.41 -5.41
CA GLY A 234 21.97 0.34 -4.56
C GLY A 234 23.17 -0.41 -5.13
N HIS A 235 23.29 -1.69 -4.76
CA HIS A 235 24.44 -2.52 -5.14
C HIS A 235 24.09 -4.02 -5.20
N VAL A 236 24.88 -4.76 -5.97
CA VAL A 236 24.79 -6.24 -6.05
C VAL A 236 25.79 -6.87 -5.09
N VAL A 237 25.30 -7.72 -4.20
CA VAL A 237 26.12 -8.56 -3.31
C VAL A 237 26.30 -9.92 -3.95
N ALA A 238 27.55 -10.27 -4.23
CA ALA A 238 27.90 -11.51 -4.92
C ALA A 238 27.32 -12.75 -4.20
N GLY A 239 26.61 -13.58 -4.96
CA GLY A 239 25.98 -14.79 -4.43
C GLY A 239 24.70 -14.56 -3.61
N VAL A 240 24.34 -13.32 -3.26
CA VAL A 240 23.15 -12.98 -2.45
C VAL A 240 22.04 -12.36 -3.29
N GLY A 241 22.29 -11.21 -3.90
CA GLY A 241 21.30 -10.49 -4.68
C GLY A 241 21.61 -9.01 -4.79
N TRP A 242 20.66 -8.25 -5.29
CA TRP A 242 20.68 -6.80 -5.30
C TRP A 242 19.96 -6.25 -4.06
N PHE A 243 20.49 -5.14 -3.53
CA PHE A 243 19.90 -4.39 -2.43
C PHE A 243 19.93 -2.91 -2.76
N ASP A 244 18.82 -2.23 -2.49
CA ASP A 244 18.79 -0.78 -2.59
C ASP A 244 19.64 -0.12 -1.51
N GLY A 245 20.01 1.15 -1.71
CA GLY A 245 20.81 1.92 -0.75
C GLY A 245 20.02 2.98 0.02
N ASP A 246 18.75 3.17 -0.32
CA ASP A 246 17.97 4.32 0.11
C ASP A 246 17.06 4.04 1.31
N TYR A 247 16.86 5.09 2.12
CA TYR A 247 15.84 5.15 3.15
C TYR A 247 14.77 6.14 2.70
N LEU A 248 13.66 5.63 2.23
CA LEU A 248 12.59 6.50 1.76
C LEU A 248 11.57 6.77 2.89
N GLY A 249 11.22 8.04 3.07
CA GLY A 249 10.26 8.44 4.09
C GLY A 249 8.87 7.81 3.87
N ILE A 250 8.53 7.58 2.60
CA ILE A 250 7.27 6.95 2.21
C ILE A 250 7.19 5.47 2.63
N ASP A 251 8.33 4.82 2.87
CA ASP A 251 8.41 3.42 3.34
C ASP A 251 8.60 3.33 4.85
N GLN A 252 9.51 4.15 5.40
CA GLN A 252 9.78 4.18 6.83
C GLN A 252 8.56 4.65 7.63
N GLY A 253 7.80 5.61 7.07
CA GLY A 253 6.58 6.13 7.69
C GLY A 253 5.54 5.04 7.97
N PRO A 254 5.10 4.26 6.97
CA PRO A 254 4.19 3.14 7.16
C PRO A 254 4.71 2.08 8.13
N ILE A 255 5.99 1.70 8.05
CA ILE A 255 6.59 0.74 8.99
C ILE A 255 6.43 1.24 10.44
N ILE A 256 6.92 2.45 10.73
CA ILE A 256 6.92 3.00 12.09
C ILE A 256 5.49 3.23 12.58
N ALA A 257 4.67 3.88 11.76
CA ALA A 257 3.32 4.29 12.16
C ALA A 257 2.39 3.10 12.38
N MET A 258 2.47 2.08 11.51
CA MET A 258 1.61 0.90 11.64
C MET A 258 2.09 -0.02 12.77
N ILE A 259 3.40 -0.16 12.98
CA ILE A 259 3.91 -0.87 14.17
C ILE A 259 3.47 -0.15 15.45
N GLU A 260 3.51 1.19 15.49
CA GLU A 260 3.05 1.94 16.66
C GLU A 260 1.53 1.82 16.87
N ASN A 261 0.75 1.82 15.79
CA ASN A 261 -0.68 1.53 15.87
C ASN A 261 -0.95 0.13 16.44
N TYR A 262 -0.17 -0.86 16.04
CA TYR A 262 -0.28 -2.23 16.59
C TYR A 262 0.10 -2.28 18.08
N ARG A 263 1.16 -1.57 18.49
CA ARG A 263 1.68 -1.59 19.85
C ARG A 263 0.81 -0.81 20.85
N SER A 264 0.35 0.37 20.48
CA SER A 264 -0.25 1.32 21.42
C SER A 264 -1.55 1.95 20.96
N ASP A 265 -1.94 1.76 19.70
CA ASP A 265 -3.12 2.42 19.10
C ASP A 265 -2.96 3.96 19.00
N LEU A 266 -1.74 4.49 19.10
CA LEU A 266 -1.47 5.91 19.32
C LEU A 266 -2.08 6.80 18.24
N ILE A 267 -1.76 6.55 16.98
CA ILE A 267 -2.24 7.38 15.87
C ILE A 267 -3.76 7.21 15.72
N TRP A 268 -4.24 5.99 15.78
CA TRP A 268 -5.68 5.70 15.70
C TRP A 268 -6.48 6.33 16.84
N LYS A 269 -6.01 6.25 18.08
CA LYS A 269 -6.66 6.94 19.23
C LYS A 269 -6.72 8.45 19.03
N THR A 270 -5.67 9.03 18.47
CA THR A 270 -5.61 10.46 18.18
C THR A 270 -6.59 10.84 17.07
N MET A 271 -6.58 10.09 15.98
CA MET A 271 -7.37 10.38 14.79
C MET A 271 -8.87 10.10 14.97
N ARG A 272 -9.26 9.13 15.80
CA ARG A 272 -10.68 8.93 16.18
C ARG A 272 -11.29 10.15 16.88
N ARG A 273 -10.46 11.01 17.47
CA ARG A 273 -10.89 12.27 18.12
C ARG A 273 -10.84 13.47 17.18
N ASN A 274 -10.31 13.32 15.99
CA ASN A 274 -10.22 14.41 15.02
C ASN A 274 -11.62 14.67 14.42
N PRO A 275 -12.23 15.85 14.67
CA PRO A 275 -13.61 16.12 14.24
C PRO A 275 -13.77 16.11 12.72
N TYR A 276 -12.71 16.42 11.97
CA TYR A 276 -12.75 16.45 10.52
C TYR A 276 -12.75 15.05 9.93
N VAL A 277 -11.93 14.14 10.47
CA VAL A 277 -11.92 12.73 10.08
C VAL A 277 -13.27 12.07 10.40
N VAL A 278 -13.79 12.31 11.61
CA VAL A 278 -15.12 11.80 12.00
C VAL A 278 -16.21 12.31 11.09
N ALA A 279 -16.21 13.62 10.79
CA ALA A 279 -17.20 14.22 9.88
C ALA A 279 -17.10 13.66 8.46
N GLY A 280 -15.87 13.47 7.95
CA GLY A 280 -15.63 12.89 6.63
C GLY A 280 -16.13 11.45 6.52
N LEU A 281 -15.80 10.61 7.49
CA LEU A 281 -16.30 9.24 7.56
C LEU A 281 -17.83 9.17 7.59
N LYS A 282 -18.48 9.99 8.41
CA LYS A 282 -19.95 10.06 8.47
C LYS A 282 -20.57 10.50 7.15
N LYS A 283 -19.99 11.50 6.48
CA LYS A 283 -20.44 11.95 5.16
C LYS A 283 -20.20 10.91 4.05
N ALA A 284 -19.17 10.10 4.17
CA ALA A 284 -18.92 8.94 3.31
C ALA A 284 -19.84 7.74 3.63
N GLY A 285 -20.72 7.87 4.63
CA GLY A 285 -21.70 6.85 4.99
C GLY A 285 -21.15 5.71 5.86
N PHE A 286 -20.02 5.93 6.54
CA PHE A 286 -19.51 4.98 7.52
C PHE A 286 -20.35 5.00 8.80
N THR A 287 -20.60 3.80 9.32
CA THR A 287 -21.27 3.56 10.60
C THR A 287 -20.66 2.35 11.31
N GLY A 288 -21.00 2.16 12.57
CA GLY A 288 -20.58 1.03 13.39
C GLY A 288 -19.31 1.27 14.21
N GLY A 289 -18.89 0.27 14.96
CA GLY A 289 -17.68 0.31 15.77
C GLY A 289 -17.53 1.57 16.64
N TRP A 290 -16.36 2.14 16.64
CA TRP A 290 -16.05 3.34 17.42
C TRP A 290 -16.75 4.63 16.91
N LEU A 291 -17.26 4.63 15.69
CA LEU A 291 -17.90 5.78 15.06
C LEU A 291 -19.38 5.91 15.49
N GLY A 292 -19.98 4.83 16.01
CA GLY A 292 -21.37 4.76 16.37
C GLY A 292 -22.33 4.67 15.19
N ASN A 293 -23.60 4.74 15.47
CA ASN A 293 -24.66 4.73 14.45
C ASN A 293 -24.90 6.13 13.88
#